data_095d448a0d509d721d977b89c74b3969
#
_entry.id   095d448a0d509d721d977b89c74b3969
#
_cell.length_a   1.000
_cell.length_b   1.000
_cell.length_c   1.000
_cell.angle_alpha   90.00
_cell.angle_beta   90.00
_cell.angle_gamma   90.00
#
_symmetry.space_group_name_H-M   'P 1'
#
loop_
_entity.id
_entity.type
_entity.pdbx_description
1 polymer ?
#
loop_
_entity_poly.entity_id
_entity_poly.type
_entity_poly.pdbx_seq_one_letter_code
_entity_poly.pdbx_strand_id
1 'polypeptide(L)'
;MKTLVIKRDNRQYQCEVTNGDFFGEANVIIKEIIHPDRKFLRTEVLGYTKTIDLNAYSSILKGVESAVDKYHAEKTREDRIKKMWKEFEEKT
;
A
#
# COMPACT_ATOMS: atom_id res chain seq x y z
N MET A 1 13.84 -9.63 7.34
CA MET A 1 12.52 -9.13 6.89
C MET A 1 11.75 -8.55 8.07
N LYS A 2 11.14 -7.43 7.88
CA LYS A 2 10.31 -6.77 8.90
C LYS A 2 8.91 -6.53 8.34
N THR A 3 7.90 -6.86 9.14
CA THR A 3 6.50 -6.63 8.77
C THR A 3 5.91 -5.58 9.69
N LEU A 4 5.21 -4.60 9.12
CA LEU A 4 4.52 -3.56 9.87
C LEU A 4 3.18 -3.24 9.20
N VAL A 5 2.30 -2.58 9.96
CA VAL A 5 1.00 -2.16 9.48
C VAL A 5 0.94 -0.63 9.52
N ILE A 6 0.53 -0.03 8.41
CA ILE A 6 0.35 1.42 8.29
C ILE A 6 -1.10 1.69 7.92
N LYS A 7 -1.72 2.58 8.67
CA LYS A 7 -3.11 2.98 8.43
C LYS A 7 -3.15 4.33 7.72
N ARG A 8 -3.99 4.42 6.68
CA ARG A 8 -4.28 5.67 5.97
C ARG A 8 -5.79 5.78 5.77
N ASP A 9 -6.39 6.83 6.30
CA ASP A 9 -7.84 7.00 6.35
C ASP A 9 -8.50 5.78 7.00
N ASN A 10 -9.40 5.11 6.29
CA ASN A 10 -10.08 3.92 6.80
C ASN A 10 -9.50 2.61 6.24
N ARG A 11 -8.31 2.69 5.63
CA ARG A 11 -7.63 1.51 5.07
C ARG A 11 -6.39 1.18 5.87
N GLN A 12 -6.07 -0.10 5.95
CA GLN A 12 -4.86 -0.59 6.61
C GLN A 12 -4.03 -1.37 5.60
N TYR A 13 -2.72 -1.18 5.66
CA TYR A 13 -1.78 -1.81 4.75
C TYR A 13 -0.73 -2.59 5.52
N GLN A 14 -0.53 -3.83 5.13
CA GLN A 14 0.56 -4.65 5.64
C GLN A 14 1.76 -4.47 4.73
N CYS A 15 2.90 -4.08 5.32
CA CYS A 15 4.14 -3.82 4.60
C CYS A 15 5.19 -4.83 5.01
N GLU A 16 5.75 -5.56 4.05
CA GLU A 16 6.88 -6.46 4.26
C GLU A 16 8.12 -5.79 3.69
N VAL A 17 9.08 -5.49 4.55
CA VAL A 17 10.29 -4.73 4.19
C VAL A 17 11.50 -5.64 4.27
N THR A 18 12.26 -5.71 3.18
CA THR A 18 13.49 -6.51 3.09
C THR A 18 14.61 -5.66 2.50
N ASN A 19 15.86 -6.14 2.63
CA ASN A 19 16.98 -5.50 1.96
C ASN A 19 16.79 -5.59 0.44
N GLY A 20 17.17 -4.52 -0.27
CA GLY A 20 17.17 -4.51 -1.72
C GLY A 20 18.36 -5.28 -2.30
N ASP A 21 18.40 -5.38 -3.64
CA ASP A 21 19.46 -6.07 -4.34
C ASP A 21 20.80 -5.32 -4.25
N PHE A 22 20.73 -3.99 -4.08
CA PHE A 22 21.92 -3.14 -3.98
C PHE A 22 21.94 -2.47 -2.61
N PHE A 23 23.14 -2.16 -2.14
CA PHE A 23 23.33 -1.39 -0.92
C PHE A 23 22.66 -0.01 -1.06
N GLY A 24 21.93 0.39 -0.04
CA GLY A 24 21.18 1.66 -0.06
C GLY A 24 19.78 1.53 -0.61
N GLU A 25 19.31 0.31 -0.89
CA GLU A 25 17.96 0.04 -1.33
C GLU A 25 17.21 -0.86 -0.35
N ALA A 26 15.90 -0.70 -0.30
CA ALA A 26 15.01 -1.61 0.40
C ALA A 26 13.85 -1.99 -0.53
N ASN A 27 13.39 -3.23 -0.42
CA ASN A 27 12.20 -3.69 -1.13
C ASN A 27 11.04 -3.72 -0.16
N VAL A 28 9.89 -3.23 -0.59
CA VAL A 28 8.67 -3.28 0.20
C VAL A 28 7.55 -3.89 -0.63
N ILE A 29 6.80 -4.80 0.00
CA ILE A 29 5.58 -5.36 -0.56
C ILE A 29 4.43 -4.86 0.30
N ILE A 30 3.50 -4.13 -0.31
CA ILE A 30 2.38 -3.50 0.38
C ILE A 30 1.09 -4.19 -0.06
N LYS A 31 0.33 -4.69 0.91
CA LYS A 31 -0.95 -5.35 0.67
C LYS A 31 -2.00 -4.74 1.57
N GLU A 32 -3.15 -4.41 1.02
CA GLU A 32 -4.26 -3.91 1.83
C GLU A 32 -4.83 -5.06 2.68
N ILE A 33 -5.10 -4.77 3.95
CA ILE A 33 -5.78 -5.70 4.86
C ILE A 33 -7.28 -5.55 4.62
N ILE A 34 -7.91 -6.61 4.09
CA ILE A 34 -9.30 -6.57 3.64
C ILE A 34 -10.27 -6.76 4.81
N HIS A 35 -9.92 -7.63 5.76
CA HIS A 35 -10.79 -7.94 6.90
C HIS A 35 -9.99 -7.83 8.21
N PRO A 36 -9.73 -6.60 8.70
CA PRO A 36 -8.89 -6.42 9.89
C PRO A 36 -9.57 -6.84 11.20
N ASP A 37 -10.89 -6.90 11.21
CA ASP A 37 -11.71 -7.23 12.39
C ASP A 37 -12.06 -8.70 12.51
N ARG A 38 -11.64 -9.53 11.56
CA ARG A 38 -11.92 -10.97 11.59
C ARG A 38 -10.82 -11.72 12.34
N LYS A 39 -11.15 -12.93 12.80
CA LYS A 39 -10.24 -13.83 13.52
C LYS A 39 -8.95 -14.10 12.75
N PHE A 40 -9.01 -14.08 11.41
CA PHE A 40 -7.85 -14.21 10.55
C PHE A 40 -7.71 -12.95 9.71
N LEU A 41 -6.51 -12.35 9.74
CA LEU A 41 -6.19 -11.24 8.87
C LEU A 41 -6.17 -11.73 7.42
N ARG A 42 -6.91 -11.03 6.56
CA ARG A 42 -6.95 -11.34 5.13
C ARG A 42 -6.41 -10.16 4.37
N THR A 43 -5.35 -10.40 3.61
CA THR A 43 -4.74 -9.38 2.76
C THR A 43 -5.05 -9.66 1.30
N GLU A 44 -4.77 -8.67 0.45
CA GLU A 44 -4.81 -8.85 -1.00
C GLU A 44 -3.89 -9.97 -1.43
N VAL A 45 -4.28 -10.69 -2.47
CA VAL A 45 -3.45 -11.74 -3.09
C VAL A 45 -2.23 -11.12 -3.76
N LEU A 46 -2.47 -10.07 -4.56
CA LEU A 46 -1.42 -9.29 -5.21
C LEU A 46 -1.35 -7.93 -4.56
N GLY A 47 -0.15 -7.53 -4.18
CA GLY A 47 0.08 -6.24 -3.57
C GLY A 47 0.88 -5.33 -4.49
N TYR A 48 1.34 -4.23 -3.92
CA TYR A 48 2.19 -3.27 -4.58
C TYR A 48 3.63 -3.50 -4.14
N THR A 49 4.52 -3.73 -5.10
CA THR A 49 5.94 -3.95 -4.83
C THR A 49 6.71 -2.71 -5.26
N LYS A 50 7.56 -2.19 -4.38
CA LYS A 50 8.35 -0.99 -4.65
C LYS A 50 9.76 -1.16 -4.11
N THR A 51 10.74 -0.73 -4.89
CA THR A 51 12.13 -0.57 -4.44
C THR A 51 12.31 0.86 -3.97
N ILE A 52 12.81 1.02 -2.75
CA ILE A 52 13.01 2.33 -2.11
C ILE A 52 14.49 2.68 -2.14
N ASP A 53 14.81 3.86 -2.66
CA ASP A 53 16.15 4.43 -2.56
C ASP A 53 16.30 5.07 -1.17
N LEU A 54 17.07 4.44 -0.29
CA LEU A 54 17.23 4.89 1.08
C LEU A 54 17.97 6.22 1.19
N ASN A 55 18.70 6.62 0.14
CA ASN A 55 19.36 7.93 0.12
C ASN A 55 18.37 9.08 -0.02
N ALA A 56 17.17 8.81 -0.52
CA ALA A 56 16.13 9.83 -0.70
C ALA A 56 15.33 10.14 0.56
N TYR A 57 15.52 9.36 1.63
CA TYR A 57 14.72 9.47 2.85
C TYR A 57 15.60 9.51 4.09
N SER A 58 15.09 10.12 5.15
CA SER A 58 15.79 10.22 6.43
C SER A 58 15.77 8.91 7.24
N SER A 59 14.85 8.00 6.90
CA SER A 59 14.76 6.68 7.55
C SER A 59 14.06 5.69 6.62
N ILE A 60 14.20 4.41 6.93
CA ILE A 60 13.51 3.35 6.18
C ILE A 60 11.99 3.51 6.33
N LEU A 61 11.53 3.83 7.55
CA LEU A 61 10.10 4.03 7.80
C LEU A 61 9.54 5.15 6.94
N LYS A 62 10.26 6.26 6.78
CA LYS A 62 9.82 7.37 5.92
C LYS A 62 9.67 6.93 4.46
N GLY A 63 10.59 6.11 3.97
CA GLY A 63 10.50 5.55 2.62
C GLY A 63 9.30 4.62 2.46
N VAL A 64 9.05 3.76 3.44
CA VAL A 64 7.89 2.86 3.44
C VAL A 64 6.58 3.65 3.48
N GLU A 65 6.49 4.66 4.33
CA GLU A 65 5.31 5.53 4.40
C GLU A 65 5.04 6.23 3.07
N SER A 66 6.08 6.72 2.39
CA SER A 66 5.95 7.33 1.08
C SER A 66 5.37 6.36 0.04
N ALA A 67 5.84 5.11 0.05
CA ALA A 67 5.31 4.08 -0.84
C ALA A 67 3.85 3.75 -0.52
N VAL A 68 3.48 3.68 0.75
CA VAL A 68 2.10 3.45 1.18
C VAL A 68 1.21 4.60 0.72
N ASP A 69 1.66 5.84 0.85
CA ASP A 69 0.88 7.01 0.43
C ASP A 69 0.59 6.98 -1.07
N LYS A 70 1.56 6.58 -1.88
CA LYS A 70 1.39 6.44 -3.33
C LYS A 70 0.37 5.36 -3.67
N TYR A 71 0.47 4.21 -3.03
CA TYR A 71 -0.46 3.10 -3.26
C TYR A 71 -1.87 3.46 -2.81
N HIS A 72 -1.99 4.11 -1.66
CA HIS A 72 -3.26 4.58 -1.14
C HIS A 72 -3.94 5.59 -2.09
N ALA A 73 -3.16 6.51 -2.66
CA ALA A 73 -3.66 7.49 -3.63
C ALA A 73 -4.20 6.79 -4.89
N GLU A 74 -3.50 5.76 -5.37
CA GLU A 74 -3.96 4.97 -6.52
C GLU A 74 -5.28 4.25 -6.21
N LYS A 75 -5.40 3.63 -5.05
CA LYS A 75 -6.63 2.94 -4.65
C LYS A 75 -7.80 3.90 -4.50
N THR A 76 -7.57 5.06 -3.90
CA THR A 76 -8.60 6.09 -3.75
C THR A 76 -9.08 6.59 -5.12
N ARG A 77 -8.17 6.78 -6.06
CA ARG A 77 -8.49 7.19 -7.41
C ARG A 77 -9.31 6.12 -8.15
N GLU A 78 -8.92 4.85 -8.03
CA GLU A 78 -9.67 3.74 -8.63
C GLU A 78 -11.09 3.67 -8.10
N ASP A 79 -11.27 3.79 -6.79
CA ASP A 79 -12.60 3.78 -6.16
C ASP A 79 -13.46 4.93 -6.68
N ARG A 80 -12.88 6.11 -6.82
CA ARG A 80 -13.59 7.27 -7.36
C ARG A 80 -14.03 7.04 -8.80
N ILE A 81 -13.16 6.46 -9.62
CA ILE A 81 -13.47 6.18 -11.03
C ILE A 81 -14.57 5.12 -11.13
N LYS A 82 -14.50 4.07 -10.33
CA LYS A 82 -15.55 3.04 -10.28
C LYS A 82 -16.90 3.65 -9.90
N LYS A 83 -16.91 4.56 -8.93
CA LYS A 83 -18.13 5.27 -8.52
C LYS A 83 -18.68 6.14 -9.66
N MET A 84 -17.82 6.81 -10.39
CA MET A 84 -18.20 7.64 -11.54
C MET A 84 -18.87 6.79 -12.62
N TRP A 85 -18.32 5.61 -12.93
CA TRP A 85 -18.90 4.68 -13.88
C TRP A 85 -20.26 4.17 -13.43
N LYS A 86 -20.39 3.84 -12.15
CA LYS A 86 -21.65 3.37 -11.59
C LYS A 86 -22.73 4.44 -11.71
N GLU A 87 -22.41 5.69 -11.37
CA GLU A 87 -23.33 6.81 -11.51
C GLU A 87 -23.75 7.05 -12.96
N PHE A 88 -22.81 6.93 -13.89
CA PHE A 88 -23.08 7.06 -15.31
C PHE A 88 -24.05 5.98 -15.80
N GLU A 89 -23.81 4.72 -15.43
CA GLU A 89 -24.68 3.61 -15.82
C GLU A 89 -26.08 3.74 -15.27
N GLU A 90 -26.24 4.26 -14.05
CA GLU A 90 -27.54 4.45 -13.42
C GLU A 90 -28.36 5.55 -14.12
N LYS A 91 -27.71 6.53 -14.73
CA LYS A 91 -28.37 7.66 -15.39
C LYS A 91 -28.67 7.39 -16.87
N THR A 92 -28.13 6.36 -17.43
CA THR A 92 -28.35 5.97 -18.81
C THR A 92 -29.06 4.63 -18.91
#